data_06b1bcbc8ced01a6df0efec0337bbfd8
#
_entry.id   06b1bcbc8ced01a6df0efec0337bbfd8
#
_cell.length_a   1.000
_cell.length_b   1.000
_cell.length_c   1.000
_cell.angle_alpha   90.00
_cell.angle_beta   90.00
_cell.angle_gamma   90.00
#
_symmetry.space_group_name_H-M   'P 1'
#
loop_
_entity.id
_entity.type
_entity.pdbx_description
1 polymer ?
#
loop_
_entity_poly.entity_id
_entity_poly.type
_entity_poly.pdbx_seq_one_letter_code
_entity_poly.pdbx_strand_id
1 'polypeptide(L)'
;METQKIELYVQNMDIVVPGDLIGEGELEEYSPYIHVEGRKLFSTVLGIVEIKEGKPRIIPLHTTYIPQVNDLVIGIILDVGHSYWTVDINSPYEAQLNVSETPLKQVIGTENLRKFLDIGDYVLAKIISFERNKDPLITLKGKDLGKLAEGKVIEFRSSRVVWSILRRKKVIDALEEELGVSVLITSNGRAWIKGVSQEAEDTAILVLKKIDYSPFTKLTPSDISKLISEVKMKGGMK
;
A
#
# COMPACT_ATOMS: atom_id res chain seq x y z
N MET A 1 33.93 21.52 3.86
CA MET A 1 33.36 21.02 2.60
C MET A 1 32.07 21.79 2.38
N GLU A 2 32.03 22.68 1.40
CA GLU A 2 30.80 23.40 1.06
C GLU A 2 29.81 22.38 0.48
N THR A 3 28.71 22.20 1.17
CA THR A 3 27.57 21.44 0.66
C THR A 3 27.07 22.16 -0.60
N GLN A 4 27.35 21.66 -1.78
CA GLN A 4 26.89 22.24 -3.02
C GLN A 4 25.36 22.21 -3.00
N LYS A 5 24.77 23.41 -2.91
CA LYS A 5 23.34 23.62 -2.80
C LYS A 5 22.69 23.24 -4.14
N ILE A 6 21.72 22.33 -4.11
CA ILE A 6 20.91 22.00 -5.29
C ILE A 6 20.00 23.22 -5.56
N GLU A 7 20.05 23.75 -6.77
CA GLU A 7 19.10 24.75 -7.24
C GLU A 7 17.85 24.03 -7.76
N LEU A 8 16.72 24.21 -7.08
CA LEU A 8 15.46 23.53 -7.43
C LEU A 8 14.58 24.46 -8.27
N TYR A 9 14.03 23.91 -9.35
CA TYR A 9 13.08 24.60 -10.26
C TYR A 9 11.63 24.22 -9.97
N VAL A 10 11.41 23.32 -9.02
CA VAL A 10 10.10 22.83 -8.58
C VAL A 10 9.91 23.11 -7.09
N GLN A 11 8.66 23.19 -6.68
CA GLN A 11 8.26 23.37 -5.29
C GLN A 11 7.86 22.04 -4.64
N ASN A 12 7.80 22.06 -3.30
CA ASN A 12 7.31 20.91 -2.56
C ASN A 12 5.83 20.65 -2.89
N MET A 13 5.47 19.42 -3.22
CA MET A 13 4.16 18.97 -3.67
C MET A 13 3.83 19.28 -5.15
N ASP A 14 4.76 19.77 -5.94
CA ASP A 14 4.56 19.89 -7.39
C ASP A 14 4.43 18.51 -8.04
N ILE A 15 3.59 18.45 -9.08
CA ILE A 15 3.45 17.26 -9.92
C ILE A 15 4.48 17.36 -11.03
N VAL A 16 5.23 16.29 -11.23
CA VAL A 16 6.21 16.16 -12.30
C VAL A 16 5.92 14.95 -13.17
N VAL A 17 6.22 15.06 -14.46
CA VAL A 17 6.11 13.96 -15.44
C VAL A 17 7.51 13.51 -15.88
N PRO A 18 7.64 12.33 -16.52
CA PRO A 18 8.92 11.88 -17.06
C PRO A 18 9.52 12.92 -18.01
N GLY A 19 10.78 13.31 -17.77
CA GLY A 19 11.50 14.32 -18.55
C GLY A 19 11.45 15.74 -17.97
N ASP A 20 10.64 16.01 -16.95
CA ASP A 20 10.65 17.33 -16.30
C ASP A 20 11.96 17.60 -15.59
N LEU A 21 12.50 18.80 -15.79
CA LEU A 21 13.69 19.30 -15.11
C LEU A 21 13.33 19.75 -13.69
N ILE A 22 13.85 19.04 -12.68
CA ILE A 22 13.57 19.31 -11.26
C ILE A 22 14.50 20.36 -10.70
N GLY A 23 15.75 20.38 -11.16
CA GLY A 23 16.78 21.30 -10.67
C GLY A 23 18.15 20.96 -11.20
N GLU A 24 19.16 21.69 -10.68
CA GLU A 24 20.57 21.48 -10.98
C GLU A 24 21.41 21.36 -9.70
N GLY A 25 22.31 20.39 -9.69
CA GLY A 25 23.21 20.15 -8.54
C GLY A 25 23.71 18.72 -8.50
N GLU A 26 24.40 18.38 -7.43
CA GLU A 26 24.88 17.02 -7.18
C GLU A 26 24.00 16.38 -6.11
N LEU A 27 23.46 15.19 -6.42
CA LEU A 27 22.74 14.36 -5.46
C LEU A 27 23.74 13.45 -4.76
N GLU A 28 23.90 13.62 -3.44
CA GLU A 28 24.73 12.75 -2.62
C GLU A 28 24.13 11.35 -2.42
N GLU A 29 22.80 11.23 -2.54
CA GLU A 29 22.08 9.98 -2.37
C GLU A 29 21.35 9.61 -3.67
N TYR A 30 21.38 8.31 -4.00
CA TYR A 30 20.64 7.78 -5.13
C TYR A 30 19.13 7.92 -4.91
N SER A 31 18.46 8.57 -5.86
CA SER A 31 17.00 8.59 -5.94
C SER A 31 16.55 7.77 -7.14
N PRO A 32 15.78 6.69 -6.93
CA PRO A 32 15.42 5.76 -8.02
C PRO A 32 14.55 6.38 -9.11
N TYR A 33 13.96 7.56 -8.85
CA TYR A 33 13.03 8.24 -9.76
C TYR A 33 13.57 9.57 -10.29
N ILE A 34 14.85 9.88 -10.02
CA ILE A 34 15.55 11.03 -10.55
C ILE A 34 16.70 10.53 -11.42
N HIS A 35 16.69 10.93 -12.68
CA HIS A 35 17.81 10.73 -13.61
C HIS A 35 18.72 11.94 -13.58
N VAL A 36 20.02 11.70 -13.49
CA VAL A 36 21.04 12.75 -13.45
C VAL A 36 21.79 12.75 -14.77
N GLU A 37 21.72 13.86 -15.50
CA GLU A 37 22.49 14.09 -16.72
C GLU A 37 23.40 15.31 -16.53
N GLY A 38 24.70 15.07 -16.35
CA GLY A 38 25.65 16.11 -15.93
C GLY A 38 25.29 16.65 -14.54
N ARG A 39 24.81 17.88 -14.47
CA ARG A 39 24.32 18.51 -13.23
C ARG A 39 22.79 18.62 -13.18
N LYS A 40 22.10 18.26 -14.26
CA LYS A 40 20.66 18.38 -14.37
C LYS A 40 19.94 17.16 -13.79
N LEU A 41 18.87 17.41 -13.05
CA LEU A 41 18.05 16.41 -12.37
C LEU A 41 16.71 16.33 -13.07
N PHE A 42 16.38 15.16 -13.65
CA PHE A 42 15.13 14.95 -14.38
C PHE A 42 14.25 13.92 -13.68
N SER A 43 12.94 14.13 -13.70
CA SER A 43 11.99 13.10 -13.29
C SER A 43 11.95 11.94 -14.28
N THR A 44 11.92 10.70 -13.80
CA THR A 44 11.72 9.49 -14.62
C THR A 44 10.31 8.95 -14.55
N VAL A 45 9.47 9.50 -13.68
CA VAL A 45 8.10 9.01 -13.42
C VAL A 45 7.11 10.17 -13.25
N LEU A 46 5.84 9.87 -13.48
CA LEU A 46 4.76 10.73 -12.99
C LEU A 46 4.71 10.64 -11.46
N GLY A 47 4.95 11.74 -10.77
CA GLY A 47 5.06 11.75 -9.32
C GLY A 47 4.86 13.12 -8.68
N ILE A 48 4.95 13.17 -7.36
CA ILE A 48 4.93 14.38 -6.55
C ILE A 48 6.33 14.63 -6.02
N VAL A 49 6.79 15.86 -6.10
CA VAL A 49 8.06 16.28 -5.52
C VAL A 49 7.90 16.46 -4.01
N GLU A 50 8.72 15.78 -3.24
CA GLU A 50 8.93 16.02 -1.82
C GLU A 50 10.31 16.62 -1.60
N ILE A 51 10.37 17.79 -0.97
CA ILE A 51 11.64 18.43 -0.64
C ILE A 51 11.89 18.27 0.86
N LYS A 52 12.94 17.52 1.22
CA LYS A 52 13.40 17.35 2.59
C LYS A 52 14.82 17.84 2.72
N GLU A 53 15.05 18.76 3.64
CA GLU A 53 16.39 19.33 3.91
C GLU A 53 17.10 19.86 2.66
N GLY A 54 16.31 20.45 1.72
CA GLY A 54 16.80 20.96 0.45
C GLY A 54 17.10 19.91 -0.63
N LYS A 55 16.85 18.63 -0.36
CA LYS A 55 17.05 17.53 -1.30
C LYS A 55 15.70 17.12 -1.93
N PRO A 56 15.59 17.03 -3.26
CA PRO A 56 14.37 16.60 -3.92
C PRO A 56 14.23 15.07 -3.88
N ARG A 57 13.02 14.61 -3.65
CA ARG A 57 12.62 13.22 -3.76
C ARG A 57 11.33 13.15 -4.55
N ILE A 58 11.19 12.17 -5.43
CA ILE A 58 9.92 11.96 -6.15
C ILE A 58 9.17 10.80 -5.52
N ILE A 59 7.91 11.06 -5.20
CA ILE A 59 6.94 10.04 -4.78
C ILE A 59 6.11 9.70 -6.01
N PRO A 60 6.32 8.54 -6.63
CA PRO A 60 5.60 8.18 -7.84
C PRO A 60 4.11 7.96 -7.56
N LEU A 61 3.25 8.41 -8.47
CA LEU A 61 1.79 8.28 -8.39
C LEU A 61 1.30 6.88 -8.72
N HIS A 62 1.98 6.23 -9.64
CA HIS A 62 1.70 4.85 -10.03
C HIS A 62 3.00 4.06 -9.96
N THR A 63 3.08 3.17 -8.99
CA THR A 63 4.15 2.18 -8.92
C THR A 63 3.57 0.85 -8.53
N THR A 64 4.06 -0.18 -9.20
CA THR A 64 3.87 -1.54 -8.77
C THR A 64 4.59 -1.74 -7.44
N TYR A 65 3.95 -2.41 -6.51
CA TYR A 65 4.56 -2.75 -5.23
C TYR A 65 5.73 -3.72 -5.45
N ILE A 66 6.88 -3.39 -4.91
CA ILE A 66 8.05 -4.28 -4.85
C ILE A 66 8.22 -4.74 -3.41
N PRO A 67 8.22 -6.05 -3.16
CA PRO A 67 8.32 -6.60 -1.82
C PRO A 67 9.59 -6.15 -1.08
N GLN A 68 9.46 -5.91 0.23
CA GLN A 68 10.60 -5.66 1.11
C GLN A 68 10.47 -6.54 2.35
N VAL A 69 11.60 -7.02 2.87
CA VAL A 69 11.62 -7.81 4.10
C VAL A 69 11.04 -7.00 5.25
N ASN A 70 10.20 -7.62 6.05
CA ASN A 70 9.39 -7.04 7.13
C ASN A 70 8.14 -6.27 6.70
N ASP A 71 7.83 -6.13 5.42
CA ASP A 71 6.55 -5.57 5.00
C ASP A 71 5.37 -6.41 5.48
N LEU A 72 4.31 -5.73 5.93
CA LEU A 72 2.99 -6.33 6.11
C LEU A 72 2.24 -6.23 4.78
N VAL A 73 1.65 -7.35 4.36
CA VAL A 73 0.93 -7.47 3.09
C VAL A 73 -0.39 -8.22 3.28
N ILE A 74 -1.42 -7.80 2.56
CA ILE A 74 -2.63 -8.58 2.41
C ILE A 74 -2.50 -9.39 1.12
N GLY A 75 -2.47 -10.71 1.26
CA GLY A 75 -2.38 -11.66 0.15
C GLY A 75 -3.70 -12.32 -0.17
N ILE A 76 -3.84 -12.78 -1.41
CA ILE A 76 -4.96 -13.63 -1.88
C ILE A 76 -4.35 -14.97 -2.25
N ILE A 77 -4.92 -16.06 -1.75
CA ILE A 77 -4.49 -17.41 -2.11
C ILE A 77 -4.87 -17.68 -3.57
N LEU A 78 -3.86 -17.90 -4.41
CA LEU A 78 -4.04 -18.23 -5.83
C LEU A 78 -4.08 -19.73 -6.08
N ASP A 79 -3.21 -20.48 -5.40
CA ASP A 79 -3.09 -21.91 -5.57
C ASP A 79 -2.68 -22.60 -4.26
N VAL A 80 -3.00 -23.89 -4.16
CA VAL A 80 -2.71 -24.74 -3.01
C VAL A 80 -1.87 -25.94 -3.46
N GLY A 81 -0.58 -25.87 -3.20
CA GLY A 81 0.38 -26.92 -3.51
C GLY A 81 0.35 -28.07 -2.50
N HIS A 82 1.38 -28.88 -2.49
CA HIS A 82 1.51 -30.03 -1.60
C HIS A 82 1.98 -29.66 -0.17
N SER A 83 2.79 -28.60 -0.06
CA SER A 83 3.39 -28.12 1.19
C SER A 83 3.50 -26.60 1.29
N TYR A 84 2.84 -25.88 0.38
CA TYR A 84 2.85 -24.43 0.31
C TYR A 84 1.60 -23.89 -0.39
N TRP A 85 1.34 -22.61 -0.25
CA TRP A 85 0.37 -21.84 -1.01
C TRP A 85 1.08 -20.80 -1.86
N THR A 86 0.58 -20.59 -3.07
CA THR A 86 0.93 -19.45 -3.91
C THR A 86 -0.01 -18.30 -3.59
N VAL A 87 0.54 -17.12 -3.34
CA VAL A 87 -0.19 -15.97 -2.81
C VAL A 87 0.08 -14.74 -3.67
N ASP A 88 -0.97 -14.14 -4.21
CA ASP A 88 -0.88 -12.84 -4.85
C ASP A 88 -0.78 -11.74 -3.79
N ILE A 89 0.28 -10.98 -3.83
CA ILE A 89 0.57 -9.86 -2.92
C ILE A 89 0.52 -8.49 -3.61
N ASN A 90 -0.22 -8.37 -4.72
CA ASN A 90 -0.30 -7.13 -5.53
C ASN A 90 1.09 -6.63 -5.99
N SER A 91 1.91 -7.54 -6.46
CA SER A 91 3.30 -7.35 -6.90
C SER A 91 3.52 -8.10 -8.22
N PRO A 92 4.57 -7.77 -9.01
CA PRO A 92 4.98 -8.60 -10.15
C PRO A 92 5.45 -10.00 -9.73
N TYR A 93 5.66 -10.23 -8.45
CA TYR A 93 6.10 -11.49 -7.87
C TYR A 93 4.96 -12.14 -7.12
N GLU A 94 4.74 -13.42 -7.33
CA GLU A 94 3.87 -14.23 -6.50
C GLU A 94 4.62 -14.66 -5.24
N ALA A 95 3.98 -14.55 -4.08
CA ALA A 95 4.63 -14.95 -2.83
C ALA A 95 4.36 -16.42 -2.52
N GLN A 96 5.31 -17.05 -1.84
CA GLN A 96 5.18 -18.42 -1.36
C GLN A 96 4.95 -18.42 0.17
N LEU A 97 3.87 -19.09 0.60
CA LEU A 97 3.60 -19.38 2.01
C LEU A 97 3.83 -20.85 2.27
N ASN A 98 4.92 -21.20 2.94
CA ASN A 98 5.19 -22.58 3.31
C ASN A 98 4.36 -23.01 4.54
N VAL A 99 3.99 -24.28 4.62
CA VAL A 99 3.31 -24.85 5.80
C VAL A 99 4.09 -24.59 7.08
N SER A 100 5.42 -24.68 7.03
CA SER A 100 6.31 -24.36 8.16
C SER A 100 6.16 -22.92 8.66
N GLU A 101 5.68 -22.00 7.83
CA GLU A 101 5.46 -20.58 8.15
C GLU A 101 4.03 -20.27 8.59
N THR A 102 3.22 -21.28 8.86
CA THR A 102 1.89 -21.19 9.43
C THR A 102 1.88 -21.69 10.88
N PRO A 103 0.84 -21.42 11.67
CA PRO A 103 0.68 -22.01 13.00
C PRO A 103 0.36 -23.50 12.99
N LEU A 104 0.18 -24.12 11.81
CA LEU A 104 -0.11 -25.54 11.68
C LEU A 104 1.10 -26.37 12.09
N LYS A 105 0.87 -27.30 13.02
CA LYS A 105 1.86 -28.30 13.42
C LYS A 105 1.66 -29.56 12.57
N GLN A 106 2.53 -29.80 11.60
CA GLN A 106 2.56 -31.03 10.77
C GLN A 106 1.24 -31.33 10.03
N VAL A 107 0.98 -30.60 8.97
CA VAL A 107 -0.08 -30.95 8.01
C VAL A 107 0.57 -31.27 6.67
N ILE A 108 0.32 -32.49 6.16
CA ILE A 108 0.81 -32.95 4.86
C ILE A 108 -0.41 -33.25 3.98
N GLY A 109 -0.38 -32.78 2.73
CA GLY A 109 -1.37 -33.05 1.70
C GLY A 109 -2.28 -31.89 1.37
N THR A 110 -2.51 -31.68 0.09
CA THR A 110 -3.28 -30.56 -0.48
C THR A 110 -4.68 -30.43 0.10
N GLU A 111 -5.39 -31.55 0.34
CA GLU A 111 -6.74 -31.53 0.90
C GLU A 111 -6.80 -30.95 2.32
N ASN A 112 -5.78 -31.20 3.12
CA ASN A 112 -5.69 -30.66 4.48
C ASN A 112 -5.30 -29.19 4.46
N LEU A 113 -4.46 -28.78 3.52
CA LEU A 113 -4.05 -27.39 3.34
C LEU A 113 -5.26 -26.52 2.92
N ARG A 114 -6.11 -27.01 2.04
CA ARG A 114 -7.36 -26.33 1.62
C ARG A 114 -8.33 -26.09 2.78
N LYS A 115 -8.36 -26.96 3.78
CA LYS A 115 -9.17 -26.75 4.99
C LYS A 115 -8.71 -25.58 5.84
N PHE A 116 -7.42 -25.25 5.77
CA PHE A 116 -6.85 -24.13 6.50
C PHE A 116 -6.94 -22.84 5.69
N LEU A 117 -6.47 -22.84 4.44
CA LEU A 117 -6.57 -21.75 3.48
C LEU A 117 -6.90 -22.32 2.11
N ASP A 118 -7.99 -21.85 1.50
CA ASP A 118 -8.38 -22.23 0.15
C ASP A 118 -8.22 -21.08 -0.83
N ILE A 119 -8.29 -21.37 -2.10
CA ILE A 119 -8.17 -20.39 -3.19
C ILE A 119 -9.22 -19.28 -3.00
N GLY A 120 -8.77 -18.03 -3.12
CA GLY A 120 -9.60 -16.85 -2.90
C GLY A 120 -9.62 -16.34 -1.46
N ASP A 121 -9.05 -17.09 -0.50
CA ASP A 121 -8.93 -16.59 0.88
C ASP A 121 -7.95 -15.42 0.98
N TYR A 122 -8.28 -14.44 1.79
CA TYR A 122 -7.39 -13.34 2.13
C TYR A 122 -6.61 -13.65 3.39
N VAL A 123 -5.33 -13.29 3.37
CA VAL A 123 -4.43 -13.45 4.51
C VAL A 123 -3.67 -12.16 4.80
N LEU A 124 -3.50 -11.85 6.08
CA LEU A 124 -2.53 -10.85 6.53
C LEU A 124 -1.23 -11.58 6.84
N ALA A 125 -0.19 -11.25 6.10
CA ALA A 125 1.10 -11.90 6.17
C ALA A 125 2.25 -10.89 6.29
N LYS A 126 3.41 -11.38 6.69
CA LYS A 126 4.65 -10.62 6.73
C LYS A 126 5.68 -11.22 5.79
N ILE A 127 6.39 -10.38 5.02
CA ILE A 127 7.49 -10.82 4.17
C ILE A 127 8.70 -11.12 5.02
N ILE A 128 9.25 -12.34 4.90
CA ILE A 128 10.43 -12.77 5.64
C ILE A 128 11.69 -12.85 4.79
N SER A 129 11.53 -13.03 3.47
CA SER A 129 12.65 -13.06 2.52
C SER A 129 12.20 -12.60 1.16
N PHE A 130 13.04 -11.82 0.48
CA PHE A 130 12.87 -11.45 -0.91
C PHE A 130 14.22 -11.18 -1.57
N GLU A 131 14.42 -11.78 -2.74
CA GLU A 131 15.49 -11.51 -3.68
C GLU A 131 14.87 -11.36 -5.08
N ARG A 132 15.39 -10.45 -5.92
CA ARG A 132 14.78 -10.16 -7.24
C ARG A 132 14.67 -11.35 -8.20
N ASN A 133 15.44 -12.39 -7.96
CA ASN A 133 15.48 -13.62 -8.76
C ASN A 133 14.75 -14.81 -8.12
N LYS A 134 14.02 -14.57 -7.01
CA LYS A 134 13.26 -15.58 -6.29
C LYS A 134 11.93 -15.00 -5.82
N ASP A 135 10.94 -15.86 -5.71
CA ASP A 135 9.65 -15.50 -5.16
C ASP A 135 9.78 -15.08 -3.68
N PRO A 136 9.07 -14.04 -3.24
CA PRO A 136 9.07 -13.62 -1.85
C PRO A 136 8.48 -14.71 -0.96
N LEU A 137 9.12 -14.95 0.19
CA LEU A 137 8.60 -15.83 1.23
C LEU A 137 7.82 -15.01 2.26
N ILE A 138 6.65 -15.49 2.62
CA ILE A 138 5.81 -14.87 3.63
C ILE A 138 5.51 -15.79 4.80
N THR A 139 5.18 -15.23 5.95
CA THR A 139 4.85 -15.95 7.18
C THR A 139 3.52 -15.48 7.76
N LEU A 140 2.78 -16.40 8.36
CA LEU A 140 1.62 -16.15 9.22
C LEU A 140 1.96 -16.31 10.70
N LYS A 141 3.24 -16.54 11.04
CA LYS A 141 3.71 -16.61 12.42
C LYS A 141 3.94 -15.21 12.96
N GLY A 142 3.02 -14.72 13.73
CA GLY A 142 3.12 -13.40 14.35
C GLY A 142 1.80 -13.00 15.01
N LYS A 143 1.85 -11.97 15.84
CA LYS A 143 0.66 -11.40 16.43
C LYS A 143 -0.17 -10.76 15.31
N ASP A 144 -1.47 -11.03 15.31
CA ASP A 144 -2.44 -10.48 14.36
C ASP A 144 -2.27 -10.91 12.89
N LEU A 145 -1.34 -11.85 12.58
CA LEU A 145 -1.19 -12.47 11.25
C LEU A 145 -2.12 -13.67 11.09
N GLY A 146 -2.62 -13.90 9.87
CA GLY A 146 -3.48 -15.05 9.57
C GLY A 146 -4.56 -14.77 8.53
N LYS A 147 -5.57 -15.65 8.49
CA LYS A 147 -6.71 -15.53 7.59
C LYS A 147 -7.61 -14.35 7.99
N LEU A 148 -7.97 -13.53 7.03
CA LEU A 148 -8.94 -12.45 7.14
C LEU A 148 -10.33 -13.01 6.79
N ALA A 149 -11.02 -13.57 7.79
CA ALA A 149 -12.27 -14.33 7.57
C ALA A 149 -13.49 -13.43 7.34
N GLU A 150 -13.47 -12.21 7.81
CA GLU A 150 -14.59 -11.26 7.75
C GLU A 150 -14.10 -9.91 7.25
N GLY A 151 -15.02 -9.07 6.74
CA GLY A 151 -14.70 -7.77 6.18
C GLY A 151 -14.43 -7.82 4.67
N LYS A 152 -14.04 -6.68 4.11
CA LYS A 152 -13.79 -6.50 2.68
C LYS A 152 -12.38 -6.02 2.43
N VAL A 153 -11.77 -6.49 1.35
CA VAL A 153 -10.45 -6.04 0.90
C VAL A 153 -10.63 -5.17 -0.33
N ILE A 154 -9.93 -4.03 -0.35
CA ILE A 154 -9.83 -3.14 -1.51
C ILE A 154 -8.39 -2.96 -1.92
N GLU A 155 -8.19 -2.64 -3.19
CA GLU A 155 -6.90 -2.26 -3.75
C GLU A 155 -6.92 -0.78 -4.09
N PHE A 156 -5.82 -0.09 -3.77
CA PHE A 156 -5.57 1.28 -4.14
C PHE A 156 -4.76 1.35 -5.44
N ARG A 157 -5.06 2.34 -6.27
CA ARG A 157 -4.34 2.59 -7.54
C ARG A 157 -2.87 2.91 -7.33
N SER A 158 -2.57 3.58 -6.23
CA SER A 158 -1.22 3.99 -5.89
C SER A 158 -0.89 3.56 -4.46
N SER A 159 -0.23 2.41 -4.36
CA SER A 159 0.13 1.82 -3.07
C SER A 159 0.94 2.76 -2.17
N ARG A 160 1.85 3.57 -2.72
CA ARG A 160 2.71 4.42 -1.90
C ARG A 160 2.10 5.76 -1.51
N VAL A 161 1.39 6.44 -2.42
CA VAL A 161 0.84 7.76 -2.13
C VAL A 161 -0.33 7.66 -1.17
N VAL A 162 -1.25 6.74 -1.46
CA VAL A 162 -2.40 6.52 -0.60
C VAL A 162 -1.96 5.99 0.75
N TRP A 163 -0.99 5.06 0.79
CA TRP A 163 -0.42 4.57 2.02
C TRP A 163 0.26 5.67 2.84
N SER A 164 0.99 6.61 2.21
CA SER A 164 1.61 7.74 2.91
C SER A 164 0.58 8.73 3.46
N ILE A 165 -0.55 8.90 2.78
CA ILE A 165 -1.64 9.80 3.17
C ILE A 165 -2.50 9.15 4.26
N LEU A 166 -2.89 7.90 4.06
CA LEU A 166 -3.77 7.16 4.98
C LEU A 166 -3.06 6.72 6.24
N ARG A 167 -1.73 6.56 6.22
CA ARG A 167 -0.92 6.32 7.42
C ARG A 167 -0.89 7.51 8.38
N ARG A 168 -1.44 8.65 7.99
CA ARG A 168 -1.73 9.72 8.93
C ARG A 168 -2.87 9.25 9.85
N LYS A 169 -2.49 8.73 10.99
CA LYS A 169 -3.35 8.11 12.00
C LYS A 169 -4.68 8.86 12.17
N LYS A 170 -4.68 10.18 12.24
CA LYS A 170 -5.87 11.03 12.41
C LYS A 170 -6.96 10.85 11.34
N VAL A 171 -6.61 10.50 10.10
CA VAL A 171 -7.59 10.30 9.00
C VAL A 171 -8.28 8.95 9.16
N ILE A 172 -7.51 7.93 9.52
CA ILE A 172 -8.04 6.59 9.75
C ILE A 172 -8.86 6.58 11.04
N ASP A 173 -8.34 7.15 12.12
CA ASP A 173 -9.06 7.26 13.39
C ASP A 173 -10.44 7.92 13.21
N ALA A 174 -10.51 9.03 12.44
CA ALA A 174 -11.78 9.69 12.15
C ALA A 174 -12.76 8.80 11.36
N LEU A 175 -12.26 8.04 10.38
CA LEU A 175 -13.07 7.10 9.61
C LEU A 175 -13.59 5.95 10.48
N GLU A 176 -12.73 5.41 11.34
CA GLU A 176 -13.05 4.31 12.25
C GLU A 176 -14.08 4.75 13.31
N GLU A 177 -13.90 5.93 13.90
CA GLU A 177 -14.82 6.48 14.91
C GLU A 177 -16.20 6.82 14.32
N GLU A 178 -16.27 7.47 13.16
CA GLU A 178 -17.55 7.92 12.59
C GLU A 178 -18.38 6.79 11.98
N LEU A 179 -17.76 5.74 11.47
CA LEU A 179 -18.45 4.63 10.81
C LEU A 179 -18.49 3.34 11.63
N GLY A 180 -17.76 3.26 12.73
CA GLY A 180 -17.64 2.02 13.51
C GLY A 180 -16.97 0.90 12.72
N VAL A 181 -15.94 1.22 11.96
CA VAL A 181 -15.16 0.28 11.16
C VAL A 181 -13.74 0.18 11.67
N SER A 182 -13.08 -0.94 11.43
CA SER A 182 -11.62 -1.09 11.59
C SER A 182 -10.99 -1.12 10.21
N VAL A 183 -9.92 -0.36 10.02
CA VAL A 183 -9.22 -0.23 8.73
C VAL A 183 -7.76 -0.60 8.88
N LEU A 184 -7.33 -1.64 8.20
CA LEU A 184 -5.93 -2.04 8.12
C LEU A 184 -5.39 -1.82 6.72
N ILE A 185 -4.38 -0.97 6.59
CA ILE A 185 -3.73 -0.67 5.31
C ILE A 185 -2.33 -1.26 5.31
N THR A 186 -1.98 -1.95 4.22
CA THR A 186 -0.71 -2.68 4.11
C THR A 186 0.20 -2.08 3.04
N SER A 187 1.49 -2.46 3.10
CA SER A 187 2.56 -1.92 2.24
C SER A 187 2.31 -2.18 0.74
N ASN A 188 1.58 -3.24 0.42
CA ASN A 188 1.28 -3.63 -0.96
C ASN A 188 0.05 -2.92 -1.58
N GLY A 189 -0.45 -1.87 -0.92
CA GLY A 189 -1.56 -1.06 -1.45
C GLY A 189 -2.92 -1.72 -1.36
N ARG A 190 -3.07 -2.74 -0.50
CA ARG A 190 -4.36 -3.30 -0.12
C ARG A 190 -4.79 -2.77 1.24
N ALA A 191 -6.10 -2.60 1.42
CA ALA A 191 -6.69 -2.32 2.72
C ALA A 191 -7.79 -3.33 3.02
N TRP A 192 -7.80 -3.79 4.27
CA TRP A 192 -8.88 -4.59 4.83
C TRP A 192 -9.75 -3.69 5.71
N ILE A 193 -11.08 -3.84 5.54
CA ILE A 193 -12.09 -3.04 6.22
C ILE A 193 -13.09 -4.00 6.82
N LYS A 194 -13.29 -3.90 8.13
CA LYS A 194 -14.30 -4.64 8.88
C LYS A 194 -15.15 -3.68 9.68
N GLY A 195 -16.45 -3.73 9.50
CA GLY A 195 -17.42 -2.87 10.18
C GLY A 195 -18.44 -3.63 11.00
N VAL A 196 -19.19 -2.87 11.79
CA VAL A 196 -20.34 -3.40 12.56
C VAL A 196 -21.52 -3.75 11.66
N SER A 197 -21.56 -3.22 10.43
CA SER A 197 -22.56 -3.50 9.41
C SER A 197 -21.99 -3.42 8.01
N GLN A 198 -22.61 -4.11 7.06
CA GLN A 198 -22.23 -4.08 5.66
C GLN A 198 -22.32 -2.66 5.06
N GLU A 199 -23.32 -1.88 5.48
CA GLU A 199 -23.49 -0.49 5.04
C GLU A 199 -22.32 0.40 5.50
N ALA A 200 -21.83 0.19 6.73
CA ALA A 200 -20.66 0.92 7.25
C ALA A 200 -19.39 0.57 6.46
N GLU A 201 -19.18 -0.72 6.14
CA GLU A 201 -18.08 -1.17 5.29
C GLU A 201 -18.15 -0.54 3.90
N ASP A 202 -19.32 -0.59 3.24
CA ASP A 202 -19.50 -0.04 1.89
C ASP A 202 -19.28 1.47 1.87
N THR A 203 -19.75 2.18 2.88
CA THR A 203 -19.51 3.63 3.03
C THR A 203 -18.03 3.92 3.20
N ALA A 204 -17.33 3.18 4.06
CA ALA A 204 -15.89 3.32 4.26
C ALA A 204 -15.10 3.05 2.96
N ILE A 205 -15.47 2.02 2.22
CA ILE A 205 -14.88 1.69 0.91
C ILE A 205 -15.05 2.84 -0.08
N LEU A 206 -16.25 3.43 -0.18
CA LEU A 206 -16.52 4.53 -1.08
C LEU A 206 -15.71 5.78 -0.71
N VAL A 207 -15.59 6.09 0.59
CA VAL A 207 -14.77 7.20 1.08
C VAL A 207 -13.30 6.96 0.75
N LEU A 208 -12.77 5.77 1.02
CA LEU A 208 -11.37 5.42 0.72
C LEU A 208 -11.07 5.45 -0.77
N LYS A 209 -11.98 4.94 -1.62
CA LYS A 209 -11.84 5.06 -3.08
C LYS A 209 -11.87 6.51 -3.54
N LYS A 210 -12.71 7.37 -2.96
CA LYS A 210 -12.77 8.79 -3.30
C LYS A 210 -11.45 9.50 -2.94
N ILE A 211 -10.83 9.12 -1.83
CA ILE A 211 -9.51 9.60 -1.44
C ILE A 211 -8.43 9.12 -2.44
N ASP A 212 -8.48 7.87 -2.87
CA ASP A 212 -7.55 7.29 -3.86
C ASP A 212 -7.61 8.00 -5.22
N TYR A 213 -8.79 8.48 -5.62
CA TYR A 213 -8.96 9.29 -6.83
C TYR A 213 -8.46 10.74 -6.69
N SER A 214 -8.26 11.24 -5.47
CA SER A 214 -7.84 12.61 -5.20
C SER A 214 -6.65 12.65 -4.20
N PRO A 215 -5.52 12.01 -4.52
CA PRO A 215 -4.42 11.77 -3.58
C PRO A 215 -3.69 13.05 -3.14
N PHE A 216 -3.94 14.18 -3.80
CA PHE A 216 -3.21 15.44 -3.59
C PHE A 216 -3.82 16.35 -2.53
N THR A 217 -5.01 16.04 -2.04
CA THR A 217 -5.68 16.89 -1.05
C THR A 217 -5.07 16.66 0.33
N LYS A 218 -4.68 17.73 1.03
CA LYS A 218 -4.38 17.66 2.46
C LYS A 218 -5.67 17.32 3.20
N LEU A 219 -5.90 16.05 3.45
CA LEU A 219 -7.08 15.60 4.18
C LEU A 219 -6.94 15.93 5.67
N THR A 220 -7.95 16.60 6.18
CA THR A 220 -8.16 16.84 7.62
C THR A 220 -9.28 15.92 8.11
N PRO A 221 -9.40 15.66 9.43
CA PRO A 221 -10.55 14.92 9.96
C PRO A 221 -11.91 15.51 9.54
N SER A 222 -12.04 16.84 9.50
CA SER A 222 -13.26 17.51 9.04
C SER A 222 -13.60 17.27 7.57
N ASP A 223 -12.61 17.00 6.74
CA ASP A 223 -12.85 16.63 5.34
C ASP A 223 -13.37 15.21 5.21
N ILE A 224 -12.96 14.31 6.12
CA ILE A 224 -13.48 12.95 6.19
C ILE A 224 -14.97 12.98 6.55
N SER A 225 -15.36 13.73 7.58
CA SER A 225 -16.77 13.88 7.98
C SER A 225 -17.64 14.41 6.84
N LYS A 226 -17.13 15.38 6.06
CA LYS A 226 -17.82 15.87 4.86
C LYS A 226 -17.93 14.79 3.79
N LEU A 227 -16.86 14.05 3.50
CA LEU A 227 -16.87 12.96 2.53
C LEU A 227 -17.85 11.85 2.91
N ILE A 228 -17.92 11.48 4.19
CA ILE A 228 -18.88 10.50 4.71
C ILE A 228 -20.30 10.99 4.49
N SER A 229 -20.59 12.27 4.83
CA SER A 229 -21.91 12.85 4.64
C SER A 229 -22.33 12.88 3.17
N GLU A 230 -21.42 13.26 2.25
CA GLU A 230 -21.67 13.23 0.82
C GLU A 230 -21.94 11.83 0.26
N VAL A 231 -21.22 10.83 0.75
CA VAL A 231 -21.41 9.42 0.33
C VAL A 231 -22.74 8.89 0.83
N LYS A 232 -23.12 9.17 2.08
CA LYS A 232 -24.42 8.77 2.65
C LYS A 232 -25.58 9.43 1.92
N MET A 233 -25.49 10.71 1.56
CA MET A 233 -26.55 11.41 0.79
C MET A 233 -26.73 10.80 -0.61
N LYS A 234 -25.65 10.40 -1.28
CA LYS A 234 -25.71 9.76 -2.61
C LYS A 234 -26.16 8.30 -2.57
N GLY A 235 -25.88 7.59 -1.49
CA GLY A 235 -26.33 6.21 -1.28
C GLY A 235 -27.81 6.07 -0.93
N GLY A 236 -28.42 7.09 -0.32
CA GLY A 236 -29.84 7.13 0.03
C GLY A 236 -30.80 7.48 -1.12
N MET A 237 -30.28 7.66 -2.34
CA MET A 237 -31.09 7.96 -3.55
C MET A 237 -31.25 6.74 -4.49
N LYS A 238 -31.15 5.51 -3.97
CA LYS A 238 -31.46 4.29 -4.75
C LYS A 238 -32.60 3.51 -4.12
#